data_610e85f2e1256ec631615a773ad3cc03
#
_entry.id   610e85f2e1256ec631615a773ad3cc03
#
_cell.length_a   1.000
_cell.length_b   1.000
_cell.length_c   1.000
_cell.angle_alpha   90.00
_cell.angle_beta   90.00
_cell.angle_gamma   90.00
#
_symmetry.space_group_name_H-M   'P 1'
#
loop_
_entity.id
_entity.type
_entity.pdbx_description
1 polymer ?
#
loop_
_entity_poly.entity_id
_entity_poly.type
_entity_poly.pdbx_seq_one_letter_code
_entity_poly.pdbx_strand_id
1 'polypeptide(L)'
;MIARNELPEPRASARADSPKQTAHASLAPSSRAVCSCVLMLAASLLTTASAIAQVAVVGKKVHTMAGPPIENGTVLIRDGRIAMVGNADAVTIPDGFRILRAEVVTPGLIDAHSVVGLTGIFNQPHDQDQLERSTPMQPELRAIDAYNAREKLVEWVRGFGITTVHTGHAPGELISGQTTIVKSWGNTIEEAVVVDTAAVAATLSPQAQKSDKGKSPGTRGKMMAMLRGELVKAQEYVKKRETAEADKRPDRNLGHEVLARVLNRELPMMVTANRAQDITSTLRLAREFNIKLILDGAAESYLLLDEIKAAGTPVIIHPSMQRAYGEMENLSFETAAKLRQAGIPVALQSGYESYVPKTRVVLFEAALAAANGLTFDQTLATITIDAAKILGIDARVGSLEPGKDGDLALYDGDPFEYTTHCTGVVINGQVVSETPQ
;
A
#
# COMPACT_ATOMS: atom_id res chain seq x y z
N MET A 1 -20.46 26.29 -43.17
CA MET A 1 -20.13 25.75 -44.49
C MET A 1 -18.76 25.14 -44.42
N ILE A 2 -18.65 23.90 -44.00
CA ILE A 2 -17.50 23.01 -44.24
C ILE A 2 -18.02 21.57 -44.14
N ALA A 3 -17.71 20.77 -45.11
CA ALA A 3 -18.34 19.51 -45.49
C ALA A 3 -18.08 18.37 -44.53
N ARG A 4 -19.07 17.48 -44.37
CA ARG A 4 -18.96 16.12 -43.85
C ARG A 4 -18.30 15.24 -44.89
N ASN A 5 -17.28 14.49 -44.49
CA ASN A 5 -16.75 13.33 -45.24
C ASN A 5 -17.28 12.06 -44.58
N GLU A 6 -18.13 11.36 -45.29
CA GLU A 6 -18.58 10.00 -44.99
C GLU A 6 -17.54 8.98 -45.50
N LEU A 7 -17.22 7.99 -44.71
CA LEU A 7 -16.43 6.82 -45.08
C LEU A 7 -17.37 5.66 -45.36
N PRO A 8 -17.10 4.80 -46.36
CA PRO A 8 -18.02 3.78 -46.81
C PRO A 8 -17.88 2.45 -46.03
N GLU A 9 -19.01 1.75 -45.89
CA GLU A 9 -19.14 0.38 -45.39
C GLU A 9 -18.49 -0.68 -46.30
N PRO A 10 -17.95 -1.79 -45.78
CA PRO A 10 -17.57 -2.93 -46.59
C PRO A 10 -18.73 -3.95 -46.69
N ARG A 11 -18.94 -4.37 -47.94
CA ARG A 11 -19.89 -5.38 -48.40
C ARG A 11 -19.58 -6.79 -47.93
N ALA A 12 -20.65 -7.54 -47.67
CA ALA A 12 -20.70 -8.99 -47.52
C ALA A 12 -20.56 -9.73 -48.84
N SER A 13 -19.86 -10.87 -48.84
CA SER A 13 -20.03 -12.03 -49.74
C SER A 13 -19.08 -13.13 -49.26
N ALA A 14 -19.30 -14.40 -49.30
CA ALA A 14 -20.29 -15.33 -49.73
C ALA A 14 -19.81 -16.72 -49.23
N ARG A 15 -20.74 -17.62 -49.06
CA ARG A 15 -20.55 -19.04 -48.68
C ARG A 15 -19.84 -19.82 -49.80
N ALA A 16 -19.06 -20.85 -49.41
CA ALA A 16 -18.88 -22.09 -50.21
C ALA A 16 -18.51 -23.26 -49.28
N ASP A 17 -19.36 -24.16 -49.20
CA ASP A 17 -19.47 -25.62 -49.31
C ASP A 17 -18.30 -26.52 -48.90
N SER A 18 -18.71 -27.51 -48.11
CA SER A 18 -18.01 -28.76 -47.79
C SER A 18 -18.05 -29.74 -48.96
N PRO A 19 -17.20 -30.77 -48.98
CA PRO A 19 -17.73 -32.11 -49.14
C PRO A 19 -17.23 -33.16 -48.13
N LYS A 20 -18.15 -34.11 -47.92
CA LYS A 20 -18.00 -35.38 -47.20
C LYS A 20 -17.24 -36.41 -48.06
N GLN A 21 -16.72 -37.40 -47.34
CA GLN A 21 -16.63 -38.85 -47.69
C GLN A 21 -15.26 -39.42 -47.28
N THR A 22 -15.03 -40.60 -46.83
CA THR A 22 -15.78 -41.83 -46.53
C THR A 22 -14.78 -42.83 -45.91
N ALA A 23 -15.25 -43.72 -45.15
CA ALA A 23 -14.78 -44.80 -44.37
C ALA A 23 -13.86 -45.88 -45.02
N HIS A 24 -13.41 -46.78 -44.15
CA HIS A 24 -12.82 -48.15 -44.23
C HIS A 24 -11.29 -48.20 -44.29
N ALA A 25 -10.56 -49.01 -43.56
CA ALA A 25 -10.79 -50.33 -43.03
C ALA A 25 -9.75 -50.71 -41.95
N SER A 26 -10.09 -51.65 -41.11
CA SER A 26 -9.34 -52.38 -40.09
C SER A 26 -8.07 -53.08 -40.60
N LEU A 27 -7.10 -53.19 -39.66
CA LEU A 27 -6.28 -54.40 -39.44
C LEU A 27 -5.40 -54.19 -38.21
N ALA A 28 -5.64 -54.94 -37.15
CA ALA A 28 -4.65 -55.38 -36.15
C ALA A 28 -4.19 -56.79 -36.61
N PRO A 29 -3.11 -57.38 -36.09
CA PRO A 29 -2.37 -57.15 -34.86
C PRO A 29 -0.85 -57.34 -35.01
N SER A 30 -0.03 -56.97 -34.01
CA SER A 30 0.98 -57.87 -33.45
C SER A 30 1.64 -57.26 -32.19
N SER A 31 1.37 -57.90 -31.10
CA SER A 31 2.10 -57.83 -29.83
C SER A 31 3.55 -58.21 -29.96
N ARG A 32 4.46 -57.38 -29.47
CA ARG A 32 5.79 -57.67 -28.89
C ARG A 32 6.78 -56.57 -29.23
N ALA A 33 6.77 -55.50 -28.45
CA ALA A 33 7.91 -54.60 -28.23
C ALA A 33 7.49 -53.41 -27.29
N VAL A 34 6.91 -53.71 -26.17
CA VAL A 34 6.56 -52.69 -25.16
C VAL A 34 7.11 -53.17 -23.81
N CYS A 35 8.40 -53.11 -23.65
CA CYS A 35 8.99 -53.34 -22.31
C CYS A 35 10.38 -52.73 -22.08
N SER A 36 10.81 -51.74 -22.88
CA SER A 36 12.13 -51.10 -22.64
C SER A 36 12.16 -49.58 -22.68
N CYS A 37 11.02 -48.91 -22.93
CA CYS A 37 10.98 -47.44 -22.97
C CYS A 37 10.30 -46.73 -21.78
N VAL A 38 9.84 -47.49 -20.76
CA VAL A 38 9.16 -46.91 -19.59
C VAL A 38 10.10 -46.57 -18.44
N LEU A 39 11.38 -47.04 -18.47
CA LEU A 39 12.34 -46.78 -17.38
C LEU A 39 13.25 -45.58 -17.59
N MET A 40 13.15 -44.84 -18.71
CA MET A 40 13.97 -43.62 -18.93
C MET A 40 13.17 -42.30 -18.92
N LEU A 41 11.87 -42.31 -18.64
CA LEU A 41 11.07 -41.08 -18.54
C LEU A 41 10.75 -40.65 -17.09
N ALA A 42 11.25 -41.38 -16.11
CA ALA A 42 11.03 -41.09 -14.69
C ALA A 42 12.12 -40.24 -14.00
N ALA A 43 13.12 -39.78 -14.75
CA ALA A 43 14.28 -39.07 -14.17
C ALA A 43 14.37 -37.58 -14.58
N SER A 44 13.33 -36.97 -15.13
CA SER A 44 13.37 -35.57 -15.59
C SER A 44 12.28 -34.67 -15.01
N LEU A 45 11.64 -35.06 -13.93
CA LEU A 45 10.92 -34.13 -13.07
C LEU A 45 11.90 -33.56 -12.02
N LEU A 46 13.00 -32.97 -12.48
CA LEU A 46 13.69 -31.93 -11.74
C LEU A 46 12.72 -30.75 -11.69
N THR A 47 11.92 -30.73 -10.63
CA THR A 47 11.30 -29.49 -10.16
C THR A 47 12.43 -28.45 -10.11
N THR A 48 12.43 -27.51 -11.04
CA THR A 48 13.12 -26.24 -10.86
C THR A 48 12.42 -25.55 -9.70
N ALA A 49 12.71 -25.98 -8.47
CA ALA A 49 12.56 -25.13 -7.32
C ALA A 49 13.36 -23.88 -7.70
N SER A 50 12.70 -22.77 -7.95
CA SER A 50 13.37 -21.48 -8.02
C SER A 50 14.21 -21.40 -6.77
N ALA A 51 15.52 -21.49 -6.93
CA ALA A 51 16.44 -21.37 -5.82
C ALA A 51 16.16 -19.99 -5.24
N ILE A 52 15.44 -19.94 -4.12
CA ILE A 52 15.18 -18.69 -3.41
C ILE A 52 16.55 -18.13 -3.10
N ALA A 53 16.87 -16.98 -3.68
CA ALA A 53 18.20 -16.42 -3.66
C ALA A 53 18.63 -16.20 -2.20
N GLN A 54 19.74 -16.82 -1.83
CA GLN A 54 20.40 -16.54 -0.56
C GLN A 54 21.19 -15.26 -0.75
N VAL A 55 20.85 -14.21 -0.01
CA VAL A 55 21.42 -12.86 -0.17
C VAL A 55 22.08 -12.44 1.13
N ALA A 56 23.30 -11.94 1.02
CA ALA A 56 24.00 -11.23 2.09
C ALA A 56 24.17 -9.77 1.70
N VAL A 57 23.74 -8.86 2.56
CA VAL A 57 23.92 -7.42 2.37
C VAL A 57 24.93 -6.93 3.39
N VAL A 58 26.01 -6.31 2.90
CA VAL A 58 27.08 -5.75 3.72
C VAL A 58 27.03 -4.23 3.58
N GLY A 59 26.82 -3.52 4.69
CA GLY A 59 26.80 -2.07 4.74
C GLY A 59 27.91 -1.52 5.60
N LYS A 60 28.51 -0.38 5.20
CA LYS A 60 29.39 0.34 6.13
C LYS A 60 28.60 0.78 7.36
N LYS A 61 27.33 1.15 7.17
CA LYS A 61 26.40 1.46 8.23
C LYS A 61 25.05 0.78 7.98
N VAL A 62 24.57 -0.01 8.93
CA VAL A 62 23.29 -0.72 8.85
C VAL A 62 22.35 -0.17 9.92
N HIS A 63 21.31 0.54 9.50
CA HIS A 63 20.25 1.02 10.38
C HIS A 63 19.19 -0.07 10.54
N THR A 64 19.22 -0.79 11.65
CA THR A 64 18.29 -1.91 11.87
C THR A 64 16.88 -1.49 12.23
N MET A 65 16.70 -0.30 12.76
CA MET A 65 15.46 0.23 13.36
C MET A 65 14.93 -0.63 14.53
N ALA A 66 15.76 -1.57 15.03
CA ALA A 66 15.53 -2.39 16.22
C ALA A 66 16.51 -2.08 17.35
N GLY A 67 17.45 -1.16 17.12
CA GLY A 67 18.49 -0.73 18.05
C GLY A 67 19.43 0.28 17.39
N PRO A 68 20.58 0.57 18.00
CA PRO A 68 21.57 1.46 17.40
C PRO A 68 22.06 0.95 16.03
N PRO A 69 22.50 1.84 15.13
CA PRO A 69 23.12 1.44 13.87
C PRO A 69 24.35 0.56 14.09
N ILE A 70 24.56 -0.39 13.18
CA ILE A 70 25.69 -1.32 13.20
C ILE A 70 26.72 -0.85 12.18
N GLU A 71 27.91 -0.46 12.64
CA GLU A 71 29.03 -0.15 11.76
C GLU A 71 29.60 -1.45 11.16
N ASN A 72 29.90 -1.45 9.86
CA ASN A 72 30.33 -2.62 9.08
C ASN A 72 29.39 -3.82 9.31
N GLY A 73 28.10 -3.59 9.19
CA GLY A 73 27.06 -4.57 9.46
C GLY A 73 26.82 -5.51 8.29
N THR A 74 26.33 -6.71 8.61
CA THR A 74 25.92 -7.71 7.64
C THR A 74 24.51 -8.20 7.97
N VAL A 75 23.65 -8.28 6.92
CA VAL A 75 22.32 -8.86 6.97
C VAL A 75 22.31 -10.11 6.10
N LEU A 76 22.04 -11.27 6.68
CA LEU A 76 21.83 -12.50 5.94
C LEU A 76 20.35 -12.75 5.71
N ILE A 77 19.99 -13.03 4.47
CA ILE A 77 18.62 -13.34 4.06
C ILE A 77 18.60 -14.75 3.49
N ARG A 78 17.71 -15.58 4.02
CA ARG A 78 17.49 -16.96 3.58
C ARG A 78 16.00 -17.22 3.46
N ASP A 79 15.58 -17.85 2.38
CA ASP A 79 14.18 -18.20 2.13
C ASP A 79 13.22 -17.01 2.26
N GLY A 80 13.65 -15.85 1.75
CA GLY A 80 12.88 -14.62 1.76
C GLY A 80 12.84 -13.85 3.09
N ARG A 81 13.50 -14.39 4.14
CA ARG A 81 13.47 -13.81 5.49
C ARG A 81 14.87 -13.48 5.99
N ILE A 82 14.93 -12.48 6.86
CA ILE A 82 16.15 -12.13 7.58
C ILE A 82 16.49 -13.30 8.51
N ALA A 83 17.65 -13.93 8.27
CA ALA A 83 18.15 -15.02 9.08
C ALA A 83 19.04 -14.50 10.22
N MET A 84 19.88 -13.50 9.96
CA MET A 84 20.81 -12.94 10.94
C MET A 84 21.17 -11.50 10.59
N VAL A 85 21.40 -10.69 11.61
CA VAL A 85 21.90 -9.30 11.50
C VAL A 85 22.97 -9.10 12.56
N GLY A 86 24.10 -8.51 12.19
CA GLY A 86 25.19 -8.21 13.14
C GLY A 86 26.38 -7.52 12.46
N ASN A 87 27.42 -7.23 13.23
CA ASN A 87 28.66 -6.74 12.65
C ASN A 87 29.41 -7.83 11.87
N ALA A 88 30.37 -7.46 11.05
CA ALA A 88 31.11 -8.38 10.19
C ALA A 88 31.84 -9.49 10.96
N ASP A 89 32.24 -9.25 12.20
CA ASP A 89 32.94 -10.24 13.05
C ASP A 89 31.98 -11.28 13.62
N ALA A 90 30.70 -10.91 13.80
CA ALA A 90 29.67 -11.79 14.36
C ALA A 90 28.89 -12.59 13.29
N VAL A 91 28.91 -12.15 12.03
CA VAL A 91 28.10 -12.75 10.95
C VAL A 91 29.02 -13.27 9.85
N THR A 92 29.21 -14.60 9.84
CA THR A 92 29.91 -15.27 8.73
C THR A 92 28.95 -15.48 7.56
N ILE A 93 29.34 -15.01 6.38
CA ILE A 93 28.56 -15.24 5.14
C ILE A 93 28.89 -16.62 4.61
N PRO A 94 27.91 -17.55 4.51
CA PRO A 94 28.17 -18.89 3.98
C PRO A 94 28.44 -18.84 2.46
N ASP A 95 29.11 -19.88 1.96
CA ASP A 95 29.33 -20.06 0.53
C ASP A 95 28.00 -20.13 -0.23
N GLY A 96 27.99 -19.57 -1.45
CA GLY A 96 26.82 -19.57 -2.32
C GLY A 96 25.84 -18.40 -2.11
N PHE A 97 26.06 -17.53 -1.12
CA PHE A 97 25.28 -16.31 -0.98
C PHE A 97 25.67 -15.27 -2.05
N ARG A 98 24.66 -14.62 -2.66
CA ARG A 98 24.87 -13.40 -3.44
C ARG A 98 25.19 -12.26 -2.49
N ILE A 99 26.31 -11.59 -2.67
CA ILE A 99 26.75 -10.50 -1.78
C ILE A 99 26.49 -9.17 -2.44
N LEU A 100 25.69 -8.31 -1.78
CA LEU A 100 25.49 -6.90 -2.12
C LEU A 100 26.26 -6.03 -1.12
N ARG A 101 26.75 -4.86 -1.57
CA ARG A 101 27.50 -3.91 -0.75
C ARG A 101 26.95 -2.51 -0.90
N ALA A 102 26.87 -1.76 0.21
CA ALA A 102 26.41 -0.37 0.22
C ALA A 102 27.14 0.45 1.30
N GLU A 103 27.07 1.76 1.19
CA GLU A 103 27.51 2.67 2.27
C GLU A 103 26.51 2.61 3.43
N VAL A 104 25.22 2.75 3.10
CA VAL A 104 24.13 2.73 4.07
C VAL A 104 23.10 1.66 3.68
N VAL A 105 22.67 0.88 4.66
CA VAL A 105 21.61 -0.13 4.53
C VAL A 105 20.50 0.19 5.52
N THR A 106 19.26 0.19 5.05
CA THR A 106 18.06 0.40 5.87
C THR A 106 17.07 -0.74 5.68
N PRO A 107 16.07 -0.91 6.56
CA PRO A 107 14.86 -1.65 6.19
C PRO A 107 14.26 -1.04 4.92
N GLY A 108 13.58 -1.85 4.13
CA GLY A 108 12.79 -1.33 3.02
C GLY A 108 11.80 -0.28 3.50
N LEU A 109 11.70 0.81 2.75
CA LEU A 109 10.87 1.95 3.11
C LEU A 109 9.38 1.61 2.94
N ILE A 110 8.54 2.28 3.73
CA ILE A 110 7.09 2.10 3.75
C ILE A 110 6.42 3.45 3.45
N ASP A 111 5.64 3.51 2.38
CA ASP A 111 4.75 4.64 2.12
C ASP A 111 3.42 4.40 2.84
N ALA A 112 3.12 5.23 3.85
CA ALA A 112 2.00 4.96 4.75
C ALA A 112 0.63 5.29 4.14
N HIS A 113 0.55 6.10 3.06
CA HIS A 113 -0.66 6.30 2.27
C HIS A 113 -0.31 6.83 0.88
N SER A 114 -0.73 6.11 -0.13
CA SER A 114 -0.47 6.42 -1.53
C SER A 114 -1.59 5.91 -2.43
N VAL A 115 -1.50 6.25 -3.71
CA VAL A 115 -2.37 5.72 -4.78
C VAL A 115 -1.57 4.95 -5.84
N VAL A 116 -0.35 4.57 -5.51
CA VAL A 116 0.52 3.76 -6.37
C VAL A 116 -0.16 2.44 -6.69
N GLY A 117 -0.21 2.09 -7.97
CA GLY A 117 -0.90 0.92 -8.49
C GLY A 117 -2.40 1.12 -8.76
N LEU A 118 -3.00 2.24 -8.29
CA LEU A 118 -4.37 2.66 -8.62
C LEU A 118 -4.40 3.85 -9.58
N THR A 119 -3.24 4.42 -9.88
CA THR A 119 -3.07 5.51 -10.84
C THR A 119 -1.89 5.24 -11.76
N GLY A 120 -2.03 5.58 -13.04
CA GLY A 120 -0.98 5.37 -14.03
C GLY A 120 0.03 6.51 -14.07
N ILE A 121 1.31 6.17 -14.35
CA ILE A 121 2.42 7.13 -14.43
C ILE A 121 2.20 8.24 -15.46
N PHE A 122 1.37 8.00 -16.48
CA PHE A 122 1.05 8.96 -17.52
C PHE A 122 -0.22 9.77 -17.25
N ASN A 123 -0.89 9.53 -16.12
CA ASN A 123 -2.11 10.24 -15.70
C ASN A 123 -3.23 10.20 -16.76
N GLN A 124 -3.43 9.04 -17.39
CA GLN A 124 -4.48 8.84 -18.39
C GLN A 124 -5.81 8.48 -17.72
N PRO A 125 -6.97 8.88 -18.26
CA PRO A 125 -8.28 8.63 -17.63
C PRO A 125 -8.58 7.16 -17.32
N HIS A 126 -8.09 6.22 -18.14
CA HIS A 126 -8.31 4.79 -17.96
C HIS A 126 -7.44 4.16 -16.86
N ASP A 127 -6.49 4.91 -16.28
CA ASP A 127 -5.59 4.49 -15.21
C ASP A 127 -5.88 5.27 -13.92
N GLN A 128 -7.14 5.68 -13.66
CA GLN A 128 -7.50 6.55 -12.53
C GLN A 128 -8.55 5.88 -11.64
N ASP A 129 -8.16 4.79 -10.97
CA ASP A 129 -9.04 3.99 -10.10
C ASP A 129 -8.95 4.36 -8.61
N GLN A 130 -8.24 5.45 -8.29
CA GLN A 130 -8.01 5.84 -6.91
C GLN A 130 -9.24 6.40 -6.19
N LEU A 131 -10.28 6.85 -6.89
CA LEU A 131 -11.47 7.43 -6.26
C LEU A 131 -12.72 7.30 -7.13
N GLU A 132 -13.70 6.52 -6.67
CA GLU A 132 -15.05 6.45 -7.24
C GLU A 132 -15.93 7.56 -6.64
N ARG A 133 -16.63 8.32 -7.50
CA ARG A 133 -17.40 9.50 -7.12
C ARG A 133 -18.91 9.37 -7.30
N SER A 134 -19.40 8.16 -7.60
CA SER A 134 -20.83 7.93 -7.90
C SER A 134 -21.72 8.14 -6.70
N THR A 135 -21.27 7.77 -5.50
CA THR A 135 -21.99 7.99 -4.25
C THR A 135 -21.04 8.43 -3.13
N PRO A 136 -21.54 9.14 -2.09
CA PRO A 136 -20.67 9.66 -1.04
C PRO A 136 -20.16 8.60 -0.04
N MET A 137 -20.72 7.40 -0.01
CA MET A 137 -20.30 6.34 0.92
C MET A 137 -20.35 5.00 0.21
N GLN A 138 -19.18 4.36 0.09
CA GLN A 138 -18.95 3.12 -0.66
C GLN A 138 -17.99 2.21 0.11
N PRO A 139 -18.32 1.80 1.35
CA PRO A 139 -17.41 0.98 2.16
C PRO A 139 -17.13 -0.40 1.57
N GLU A 140 -17.95 -0.88 0.63
CA GLU A 140 -17.79 -2.16 -0.07
C GLU A 140 -16.69 -2.17 -1.11
N LEU A 141 -16.24 -1.02 -1.61
CA LEU A 141 -15.18 -0.95 -2.62
C LEU A 141 -13.84 -1.39 -2.02
N ARG A 142 -13.08 -2.15 -2.78
CA ARG A 142 -11.81 -2.71 -2.34
C ARG A 142 -10.68 -2.28 -3.28
N ALA A 143 -9.65 -1.64 -2.76
CA ALA A 143 -8.49 -1.23 -3.54
C ALA A 143 -7.78 -2.42 -4.21
N ILE A 144 -7.80 -3.59 -3.56
CA ILE A 144 -7.20 -4.81 -4.10
C ILE A 144 -7.80 -5.23 -5.45
N ASP A 145 -9.09 -4.92 -5.71
CA ASP A 145 -9.77 -5.32 -6.95
C ASP A 145 -9.37 -4.43 -8.16
N ALA A 146 -8.77 -3.26 -7.89
CA ALA A 146 -8.32 -2.30 -8.91
C ALA A 146 -6.79 -2.16 -9.01
N TYR A 147 -6.04 -2.80 -8.11
CA TYR A 147 -4.59 -2.65 -8.06
C TYR A 147 -3.88 -3.27 -9.27
N ASN A 148 -3.06 -2.47 -9.95
CA ASN A 148 -2.20 -2.90 -11.06
C ASN A 148 -0.74 -3.07 -10.57
N ALA A 149 -0.33 -4.31 -10.31
CA ALA A 149 1.03 -4.64 -9.85
C ALA A 149 2.12 -4.31 -10.90
N ARG A 150 1.76 -4.17 -12.17
CA ARG A 150 2.68 -3.87 -13.29
C ARG A 150 2.68 -2.40 -13.69
N GLU A 151 1.99 -1.55 -12.93
CA GLU A 151 2.01 -0.11 -13.18
C GLU A 151 3.43 0.45 -12.94
N LYS A 152 3.89 1.32 -13.85
CA LYS A 152 5.26 1.85 -13.83
C LYS A 152 5.59 2.69 -12.58
N LEU A 153 4.59 3.27 -11.90
CA LEU A 153 4.81 3.94 -10.62
C LEU A 153 5.24 2.97 -9.51
N VAL A 154 4.81 1.69 -9.58
CA VAL A 154 5.25 0.66 -8.64
C VAL A 154 6.75 0.41 -8.80
N GLU A 155 7.22 0.32 -10.05
CA GLU A 155 8.65 0.18 -10.36
C GLU A 155 9.43 1.46 -9.98
N TRP A 156 8.88 2.62 -10.29
CA TRP A 156 9.46 3.91 -9.99
C TRP A 156 9.72 4.11 -8.49
N VAL A 157 8.70 3.96 -7.65
CA VAL A 157 8.88 4.14 -6.20
C VAL A 157 9.82 3.09 -5.59
N ARG A 158 9.77 1.85 -6.11
CA ARG A 158 10.70 0.78 -5.71
C ARG A 158 12.16 1.19 -5.93
N GLY A 159 12.47 1.87 -7.03
CA GLY A 159 13.82 2.36 -7.34
C GLY A 159 14.40 3.27 -6.25
N PHE A 160 13.58 3.92 -5.43
CA PHE A 160 13.99 4.74 -4.29
C PHE A 160 14.02 3.98 -2.95
N GLY A 161 13.88 2.67 -2.97
CA GLY A 161 13.91 1.84 -1.76
C GLY A 161 12.57 1.61 -1.09
N ILE A 162 11.44 2.07 -1.67
CA ILE A 162 10.11 1.80 -1.14
C ILE A 162 9.73 0.36 -1.47
N THR A 163 9.71 -0.51 -0.47
CA THR A 163 9.41 -1.95 -0.62
C THR A 163 7.96 -2.27 -0.31
N THR A 164 7.31 -1.43 0.49
CA THR A 164 5.92 -1.64 0.94
C THR A 164 5.12 -0.35 0.77
N VAL A 165 3.91 -0.47 0.24
CA VAL A 165 3.01 0.65 0.00
C VAL A 165 1.65 0.33 0.60
N HIS A 166 1.14 1.21 1.46
CA HIS A 166 -0.27 1.25 1.82
C HIS A 166 -0.99 2.07 0.76
N THR A 167 -1.72 1.40 -0.10
CA THR A 167 -2.43 2.02 -1.22
C THR A 167 -3.92 1.85 -1.09
N GLY A 168 -4.66 2.82 -1.59
CA GLY A 168 -6.11 2.75 -1.46
C GLY A 168 -6.81 3.94 -2.06
N HIS A 169 -8.04 4.10 -1.59
CA HIS A 169 -8.90 5.15 -2.11
C HIS A 169 -8.43 6.52 -1.63
N ALA A 170 -8.25 7.42 -2.60
CA ALA A 170 -7.95 8.82 -2.34
C ALA A 170 -9.07 9.49 -1.54
N PRO A 171 -8.76 10.54 -0.77
CA PRO A 171 -9.76 11.41 -0.15
C PRO A 171 -10.67 12.08 -1.20
N GLY A 172 -11.92 12.33 -0.80
CA GLY A 172 -12.89 13.06 -1.64
C GLY A 172 -14.31 12.54 -1.53
N GLU A 173 -14.51 11.39 -0.87
CA GLU A 173 -15.84 10.88 -0.51
C GLU A 173 -15.90 10.57 0.98
N LEU A 174 -17.10 10.61 1.60
CA LEU A 174 -17.26 10.39 3.05
C LEU A 174 -16.73 9.02 3.48
N ILE A 175 -16.98 7.98 2.66
CA ILE A 175 -16.33 6.67 2.76
C ILE A 175 -15.95 6.29 1.34
N SER A 176 -14.66 6.23 1.08
CA SER A 176 -14.14 5.94 -0.27
C SER A 176 -13.95 4.46 -0.52
N GLY A 177 -13.77 3.64 0.51
CA GLY A 177 -13.60 2.18 0.39
C GLY A 177 -12.49 1.61 1.28
N GLN A 178 -12.14 0.36 1.02
CA GLN A 178 -11.14 -0.42 1.75
C GLN A 178 -9.76 -0.29 1.11
N THR A 179 -8.76 0.02 1.91
CA THR A 179 -7.36 0.12 1.48
C THR A 179 -6.66 -1.24 1.57
N THR A 180 -5.53 -1.39 0.87
CA THR A 180 -4.69 -2.58 0.87
C THR A 180 -3.22 -2.24 1.14
N ILE A 181 -2.44 -3.20 1.64
CA ILE A 181 -0.99 -3.05 1.77
C ILE A 181 -0.32 -4.07 0.86
N VAL A 182 0.61 -3.60 0.05
CA VAL A 182 1.29 -4.39 -0.97
C VAL A 182 2.80 -4.23 -0.91
N LYS A 183 3.53 -5.22 -1.37
CA LYS A 183 4.93 -5.06 -1.78
C LYS A 183 4.98 -4.33 -3.12
N SER A 184 5.98 -3.50 -3.32
CA SER A 184 6.24 -2.87 -4.64
C SER A 184 6.87 -3.86 -5.64
N TRP A 185 6.63 -5.15 -5.47
CA TRP A 185 7.16 -6.25 -6.25
C TRP A 185 6.11 -7.36 -6.40
N GLY A 186 6.05 -7.95 -7.58
CA GLY A 186 5.10 -8.98 -7.98
C GLY A 186 4.54 -8.67 -9.37
N ASN A 187 3.99 -9.67 -10.04
CA ASN A 187 3.36 -9.54 -11.36
C ASN A 187 1.84 -9.42 -11.27
N THR A 188 1.28 -9.84 -10.14
CA THR A 188 -0.14 -9.81 -9.84
C THR A 188 -0.35 -9.31 -8.42
N ILE A 189 -1.58 -8.95 -8.09
CA ILE A 189 -1.93 -8.53 -6.74
C ILE A 189 -1.75 -9.68 -5.73
N GLU A 190 -2.00 -10.92 -6.12
CA GLU A 190 -1.84 -12.10 -5.27
C GLU A 190 -0.38 -12.30 -4.85
N GLU A 191 0.57 -11.95 -5.73
CA GLU A 191 2.01 -11.99 -5.42
C GLU A 191 2.44 -10.82 -4.54
N ALA A 192 1.81 -9.65 -4.72
CA ALA A 192 2.20 -8.40 -4.07
C ALA A 192 1.53 -8.18 -2.71
N VAL A 193 0.35 -8.72 -2.46
CA VAL A 193 -0.46 -8.39 -1.28
C VAL A 193 0.20 -8.81 0.03
N VAL A 194 0.22 -7.89 0.99
CA VAL A 194 0.66 -8.11 2.38
C VAL A 194 -0.55 -8.17 3.29
N VAL A 195 -1.50 -7.26 3.10
CA VAL A 195 -2.78 -7.18 3.82
C VAL A 195 -3.87 -6.82 2.81
N ASP A 196 -4.83 -7.71 2.64
CA ASP A 196 -5.96 -7.56 1.71
C ASP A 196 -6.80 -6.31 2.04
N THR A 197 -7.20 -6.17 3.30
CA THR A 197 -7.97 -5.02 3.80
C THR A 197 -7.27 -4.44 5.01
N ALA A 198 -6.65 -3.28 4.86
CA ALA A 198 -5.86 -2.64 5.91
C ALA A 198 -6.66 -1.63 6.74
N ALA A 199 -7.50 -0.83 6.09
CA ALA A 199 -8.33 0.19 6.72
C ALA A 199 -9.57 0.49 5.86
N VAL A 200 -10.52 1.24 6.42
CA VAL A 200 -11.59 1.88 5.66
C VAL A 200 -11.26 3.36 5.53
N ALA A 201 -11.05 3.82 4.30
CA ALA A 201 -10.74 5.22 3.99
C ALA A 201 -12.00 6.09 4.02
N ALA A 202 -11.92 7.20 4.73
CA ALA A 202 -12.98 8.18 4.85
C ALA A 202 -12.43 9.61 4.79
N THR A 203 -13.27 10.58 4.44
CA THR A 203 -12.88 12.00 4.38
C THR A 203 -13.87 12.86 5.15
N LEU A 204 -13.36 13.56 6.16
CA LEU A 204 -14.08 14.59 6.91
C LEU A 204 -13.45 15.95 6.69
N SER A 205 -13.44 16.37 5.43
CA SER A 205 -12.91 17.66 4.99
C SER A 205 -13.78 18.25 3.87
N PRO A 206 -13.57 19.52 3.48
CA PRO A 206 -14.26 20.11 2.33
C PRO A 206 -14.17 19.32 1.02
N GLN A 207 -13.16 18.47 0.86
CA GLN A 207 -13.02 17.63 -0.34
C GLN A 207 -14.21 16.67 -0.55
N ALA A 208 -14.83 16.19 0.55
CA ALA A 208 -16.00 15.32 0.48
C ALA A 208 -17.32 16.09 0.30
N GLN A 209 -17.30 17.42 0.29
CA GLN A 209 -18.50 18.24 0.07
C GLN A 209 -18.87 18.28 -1.42
N LYS A 210 -20.14 18.17 -1.70
CA LYS A 210 -20.67 18.30 -3.05
C LYS A 210 -21.10 19.75 -3.28
N SER A 211 -20.51 20.39 -4.28
CA SER A 211 -20.81 21.80 -4.64
C SER A 211 -22.10 21.98 -5.43
N ASP A 212 -22.59 20.92 -6.08
CA ASP A 212 -23.77 21.00 -6.92
C ASP A 212 -25.05 21.12 -6.08
N LYS A 213 -25.98 22.00 -6.53
CA LYS A 213 -27.28 22.17 -5.88
C LYS A 213 -28.02 20.81 -5.78
N GLY A 214 -28.51 20.52 -4.58
CA GLY A 214 -29.26 19.30 -4.31
C GLY A 214 -28.44 18.05 -4.07
N LYS A 215 -27.13 18.07 -4.28
CA LYS A 215 -26.24 16.97 -3.91
C LYS A 215 -25.80 17.07 -2.44
N SER A 216 -25.51 15.92 -1.83
CA SER A 216 -25.17 15.80 -0.41
C SER A 216 -23.89 14.97 -0.27
N PRO A 217 -23.01 15.29 0.71
CA PRO A 217 -23.14 16.35 1.73
C PRO A 217 -22.68 17.72 1.21
N GLY A 218 -23.34 18.80 1.63
CA GLY A 218 -22.94 20.18 1.33
C GLY A 218 -22.28 20.91 2.51
N THR A 219 -22.30 20.34 3.71
CA THR A 219 -21.74 20.97 4.92
C THR A 219 -21.11 19.93 5.85
N ARG A 220 -20.19 20.38 6.72
CA ARG A 220 -19.58 19.56 7.79
C ARG A 220 -20.61 18.88 8.69
N GLY A 221 -21.66 19.62 9.10
CA GLY A 221 -22.75 19.05 9.91
C GLY A 221 -23.46 17.91 9.20
N LYS A 222 -23.71 18.04 7.88
CA LYS A 222 -24.31 16.97 7.08
C LYS A 222 -23.39 15.78 6.92
N MET A 223 -22.08 15.99 6.71
CA MET A 223 -21.10 14.91 6.67
C MET A 223 -21.13 14.06 7.93
N MET A 224 -21.06 14.71 9.10
CA MET A 224 -21.12 14.03 10.40
C MET A 224 -22.43 13.28 10.62
N ALA A 225 -23.57 13.87 10.25
CA ALA A 225 -24.89 13.24 10.36
C ALA A 225 -24.99 11.99 9.46
N MET A 226 -24.44 12.05 8.25
CA MET A 226 -24.45 10.90 7.33
C MET A 226 -23.56 9.75 7.84
N LEU A 227 -22.34 10.04 8.29
CA LEU A 227 -21.46 9.01 8.86
C LEU A 227 -22.06 8.35 10.11
N ARG A 228 -22.63 9.15 11.05
CA ARG A 228 -23.36 8.58 12.19
C ARG A 228 -24.50 7.69 11.75
N GLY A 229 -25.30 8.18 10.81
CA GLY A 229 -26.44 7.41 10.30
C GLY A 229 -26.02 6.07 9.71
N GLU A 230 -24.90 6.04 8.99
CA GLU A 230 -24.41 4.82 8.37
C GLU A 230 -23.83 3.84 9.40
N LEU A 231 -23.07 4.32 10.38
CA LEU A 231 -22.55 3.51 11.48
C LEU A 231 -23.71 2.91 12.32
N VAL A 232 -24.77 3.70 12.60
CA VAL A 232 -25.96 3.20 13.30
C VAL A 232 -26.67 2.12 12.48
N LYS A 233 -26.83 2.31 11.16
CA LYS A 233 -27.40 1.26 10.29
C LYS A 233 -26.58 -0.02 10.30
N ALA A 234 -25.24 0.09 10.32
CA ALA A 234 -24.37 -1.08 10.42
C ALA A 234 -24.54 -1.80 11.77
N GLN A 235 -24.68 -1.08 12.90
CA GLN A 235 -24.99 -1.69 14.21
C GLN A 235 -26.33 -2.41 14.20
N GLU A 236 -27.35 -1.79 13.65
CA GLU A 236 -28.70 -2.39 13.50
C GLU A 236 -28.67 -3.63 12.61
N TYR A 237 -27.92 -3.58 11.52
CA TYR A 237 -27.74 -4.70 10.61
C TYR A 237 -27.12 -5.91 11.31
N VAL A 238 -26.02 -5.72 12.03
CA VAL A 238 -25.37 -6.79 12.81
C VAL A 238 -26.35 -7.40 13.79
N LYS A 239 -26.99 -6.55 14.62
CA LYS A 239 -27.96 -7.00 15.61
C LYS A 239 -29.09 -7.84 14.99
N LYS A 240 -29.64 -7.41 13.85
CA LYS A 240 -30.70 -8.17 13.15
C LYS A 240 -30.18 -9.50 12.61
N ARG A 241 -28.96 -9.54 12.08
CA ARG A 241 -28.38 -10.79 11.57
C ARG A 241 -28.07 -11.82 12.67
N GLU A 242 -27.72 -11.38 13.86
CA GLU A 242 -27.40 -12.23 15.01
C GLU A 242 -28.66 -12.77 15.69
N THR A 243 -29.72 -11.95 15.79
CA THR A 243 -30.90 -12.27 16.59
C THR A 243 -32.06 -12.89 15.78
N ALA A 244 -32.11 -12.66 14.46
CA ALA A 244 -33.19 -13.18 13.64
C ALA A 244 -33.06 -14.68 13.35
N GLU A 245 -34.21 -15.39 13.31
CA GLU A 245 -34.30 -16.72 12.75
C GLU A 245 -33.80 -16.75 11.29
N ALA A 246 -33.33 -17.88 10.80
CA ALA A 246 -32.61 -17.97 9.52
C ALA A 246 -33.42 -17.40 8.33
N ASP A 247 -34.76 -17.63 8.35
CA ASP A 247 -35.71 -17.17 7.33
C ASP A 247 -36.08 -15.68 7.44
N LYS A 248 -35.74 -15.04 8.55
CA LYS A 248 -36.01 -13.62 8.84
C LYS A 248 -34.75 -12.75 8.84
N ARG A 249 -33.58 -13.34 8.56
CA ARG A 249 -32.32 -12.58 8.49
C ARG A 249 -32.34 -11.64 7.29
N PRO A 250 -31.88 -10.39 7.47
CA PRO A 250 -31.75 -9.47 6.34
C PRO A 250 -30.74 -10.02 5.31
N ASP A 251 -30.97 -9.70 4.05
CA ASP A 251 -30.00 -9.97 2.98
C ASP A 251 -28.62 -9.42 3.30
N ARG A 252 -27.61 -9.99 2.68
CA ARG A 252 -26.24 -9.51 2.86
C ARG A 252 -26.09 -8.08 2.33
N ASN A 253 -25.43 -7.24 3.12
CA ASN A 253 -25.03 -5.91 2.75
C ASN A 253 -23.53 -5.78 2.97
N LEU A 254 -22.74 -5.79 1.88
CA LEU A 254 -21.28 -5.79 1.92
C LEU A 254 -20.73 -4.54 2.63
N GLY A 255 -21.33 -3.38 2.41
CA GLY A 255 -20.93 -2.15 3.07
C GLY A 255 -21.13 -2.21 4.59
N HIS A 256 -22.29 -2.69 5.06
CA HIS A 256 -22.54 -2.83 6.49
C HIS A 256 -21.66 -3.93 7.13
N GLU A 257 -21.31 -5.00 6.39
CA GLU A 257 -20.37 -6.02 6.88
C GLU A 257 -18.98 -5.45 7.13
N VAL A 258 -18.49 -4.57 6.25
CA VAL A 258 -17.22 -3.87 6.43
C VAL A 258 -17.28 -2.89 7.59
N LEU A 259 -18.34 -2.08 7.69
CA LEU A 259 -18.51 -1.15 8.81
C LEU A 259 -18.68 -1.88 10.15
N ALA A 260 -19.25 -3.09 10.16
CA ALA A 260 -19.27 -3.94 11.34
C ALA A 260 -17.86 -4.29 11.84
N ARG A 261 -16.92 -4.61 10.93
CA ARG A 261 -15.52 -4.85 11.28
C ARG A 261 -14.85 -3.60 11.88
N VAL A 262 -15.21 -2.39 11.40
CA VAL A 262 -14.77 -1.13 12.00
C VAL A 262 -15.33 -0.96 13.42
N LEU A 263 -16.62 -1.19 13.61
CA LEU A 263 -17.31 -1.10 14.91
C LEU A 263 -16.79 -2.13 15.93
N ASN A 264 -16.42 -3.32 15.46
CA ASN A 264 -15.79 -4.38 16.26
C ASN A 264 -14.29 -4.13 16.50
N ARG A 265 -13.71 -3.01 16.00
CA ARG A 265 -12.29 -2.67 16.12
C ARG A 265 -11.34 -3.68 15.43
N GLU A 266 -11.83 -4.45 14.49
CA GLU A 266 -11.03 -5.36 13.67
C GLU A 266 -10.27 -4.56 12.60
N LEU A 267 -10.94 -3.57 11.98
CA LEU A 267 -10.36 -2.64 11.02
C LEU A 267 -10.30 -1.22 11.61
N PRO A 268 -9.23 -0.47 11.39
CA PRO A 268 -9.24 0.97 11.65
C PRO A 268 -10.03 1.71 10.57
N MET A 269 -10.61 2.85 10.94
CA MET A 269 -11.04 3.86 9.99
C MET A 269 -9.92 4.86 9.82
N MET A 270 -9.40 5.02 8.61
CA MET A 270 -8.42 6.04 8.25
C MET A 270 -9.17 7.27 7.71
N VAL A 271 -9.10 8.37 8.45
CA VAL A 271 -9.91 9.56 8.14
C VAL A 271 -9.02 10.73 7.77
N THR A 272 -9.15 11.19 6.53
CA THR A 272 -8.51 12.41 6.07
C THR A 272 -9.27 13.62 6.61
N ALA A 273 -8.59 14.40 7.47
CA ALA A 273 -9.11 15.60 8.10
C ALA A 273 -7.96 16.60 8.33
N ASN A 274 -7.98 17.74 7.65
CA ASN A 274 -6.85 18.68 7.63
C ASN A 274 -6.97 19.83 8.63
N ARG A 275 -8.17 20.40 8.79
CA ARG A 275 -8.42 21.53 9.69
C ARG A 275 -8.67 21.06 11.12
N ALA A 276 -8.26 21.85 12.10
CA ALA A 276 -8.44 21.55 13.50
C ALA A 276 -9.89 21.21 13.88
N GLN A 277 -10.86 21.92 13.31
CA GLN A 277 -12.30 21.63 13.52
C GLN A 277 -12.74 20.27 12.94
N ASP A 278 -12.13 19.83 11.83
CA ASP A 278 -12.44 18.56 11.19
C ASP A 278 -11.76 17.42 11.95
N ILE A 279 -10.52 17.63 12.42
CA ILE A 279 -9.78 16.70 13.30
C ILE A 279 -10.56 16.47 14.60
N THR A 280 -10.99 17.55 15.28
CA THR A 280 -11.75 17.41 16.54
C THR A 280 -13.09 16.72 16.33
N SER A 281 -13.76 16.94 15.19
CA SER A 281 -14.99 16.24 14.83
C SER A 281 -14.75 14.75 14.57
N THR A 282 -13.63 14.42 13.92
CA THR A 282 -13.19 13.03 13.69
C THR A 282 -12.89 12.31 15.01
N LEU A 283 -12.14 12.94 15.92
CA LEU A 283 -11.85 12.37 17.24
C LEU A 283 -13.13 12.14 18.06
N ARG A 284 -14.12 13.04 17.94
CA ARG A 284 -15.42 12.91 18.58
C ARG A 284 -16.19 11.72 18.04
N LEU A 285 -16.22 11.54 16.71
CA LEU A 285 -16.87 10.39 16.06
C LEU A 285 -16.25 9.07 16.50
N ALA A 286 -14.91 8.99 16.47
CA ALA A 286 -14.18 7.80 16.87
C ALA A 286 -14.48 7.41 18.34
N ARG A 287 -14.56 8.38 19.25
CA ARG A 287 -14.92 8.15 20.65
C ARG A 287 -16.39 7.73 20.79
N GLU A 288 -17.31 8.37 20.07
CA GLU A 288 -18.75 8.08 20.10
C GLU A 288 -19.06 6.62 19.74
N PHE A 289 -18.38 6.08 18.73
CA PHE A 289 -18.57 4.71 18.25
C PHE A 289 -17.49 3.72 18.72
N ASN A 290 -16.53 4.16 19.54
CA ASN A 290 -15.41 3.34 20.04
C ASN A 290 -14.62 2.64 18.91
N ILE A 291 -14.38 3.31 17.79
CA ILE A 291 -13.64 2.76 16.65
C ILE A 291 -12.13 3.04 16.75
N LYS A 292 -11.32 2.19 16.13
CA LYS A 292 -9.90 2.49 15.91
C LYS A 292 -9.77 3.56 14.83
N LEU A 293 -9.06 4.63 15.13
CA LEU A 293 -8.85 5.74 14.21
C LEU A 293 -7.38 5.86 13.82
N ILE A 294 -7.13 6.13 12.56
CA ILE A 294 -5.89 6.69 12.04
C ILE A 294 -6.25 8.06 11.45
N LEU A 295 -5.65 9.13 11.93
CA LEU A 295 -5.77 10.44 11.30
C LEU A 295 -4.87 10.48 10.07
N ASP A 296 -5.44 10.88 8.94
CA ASP A 296 -4.74 11.03 7.67
C ASP A 296 -4.75 12.50 7.24
N GLY A 297 -3.68 12.95 6.61
CA GLY A 297 -3.48 14.35 6.23
C GLY A 297 -3.16 15.23 7.42
N ALA A 298 -4.16 15.58 8.21
CA ALA A 298 -4.05 16.23 9.51
C ALA A 298 -3.13 17.48 9.55
N ALA A 299 -3.26 18.37 8.56
CA ALA A 299 -2.37 19.51 8.37
C ALA A 299 -2.27 20.44 9.60
N GLU A 300 -3.35 20.61 10.34
CA GLU A 300 -3.41 21.42 11.56
C GLU A 300 -3.28 20.57 12.86
N SER A 301 -2.82 19.33 12.78
CA SER A 301 -2.69 18.45 13.95
C SER A 301 -1.74 18.99 15.02
N TYR A 302 -0.75 19.78 14.65
CA TYR A 302 0.17 20.43 15.58
C TYR A 302 -0.51 21.46 16.51
N LEU A 303 -1.75 21.86 16.22
CA LEU A 303 -2.58 22.71 17.08
C LEU A 303 -3.38 21.92 18.13
N LEU A 304 -3.42 20.58 18.02
CA LEU A 304 -4.30 19.68 18.79
C LEU A 304 -3.51 18.51 19.43
N LEU A 305 -2.27 18.78 19.82
CA LEU A 305 -1.37 17.72 20.33
C LEU A 305 -1.94 16.99 21.55
N ASP A 306 -2.54 17.73 22.50
CA ASP A 306 -3.09 17.14 23.72
C ASP A 306 -4.33 16.28 23.42
N GLU A 307 -5.22 16.75 22.54
CA GLU A 307 -6.43 16.03 22.15
C GLU A 307 -6.11 14.74 21.38
N ILE A 308 -5.16 14.81 20.43
CA ILE A 308 -4.73 13.64 19.63
C ILE A 308 -4.03 12.62 20.52
N LYS A 309 -3.14 13.10 21.40
CA LYS A 309 -2.45 12.25 22.40
C LYS A 309 -3.42 11.59 23.35
N ALA A 310 -4.37 12.35 23.91
CA ALA A 310 -5.39 11.82 24.82
C ALA A 310 -6.30 10.77 24.14
N ALA A 311 -6.53 10.89 22.84
CA ALA A 311 -7.26 9.92 22.05
C ALA A 311 -6.42 8.67 21.69
N GLY A 312 -5.10 8.69 21.88
CA GLY A 312 -4.19 7.61 21.50
C GLY A 312 -4.19 7.35 19.99
N THR A 313 -4.45 8.38 19.17
CA THR A 313 -4.65 8.27 17.73
C THR A 313 -3.33 8.51 17.00
N PRO A 314 -2.85 7.56 16.17
CA PRO A 314 -1.70 7.79 15.31
C PRO A 314 -2.06 8.72 14.13
N VAL A 315 -1.03 9.34 13.57
CA VAL A 315 -1.17 10.31 12.48
C VAL A 315 -0.30 9.92 11.30
N ILE A 316 -0.90 9.77 10.12
CA ILE A 316 -0.20 9.77 8.84
C ILE A 316 -0.31 11.21 8.31
N ILE A 317 0.78 11.98 8.40
CA ILE A 317 0.71 13.39 8.08
C ILE A 317 0.63 13.63 6.57
N HIS A 318 0.07 14.77 6.19
CA HIS A 318 0.05 15.24 4.80
C HIS A 318 1.46 15.24 4.20
N PRO A 319 1.57 15.10 2.87
CA PRO A 319 2.87 15.31 2.22
C PRO A 319 3.41 16.71 2.49
N SER A 320 4.67 16.80 2.93
CA SER A 320 5.31 18.10 3.22
C SER A 320 5.51 18.93 1.95
N MET A 321 5.69 18.27 0.79
CA MET A 321 5.82 18.94 -0.51
C MET A 321 4.48 19.45 -1.08
N GLN A 322 3.38 19.26 -0.37
CA GLN A 322 2.07 19.78 -0.79
C GLN A 322 2.01 21.30 -0.68
N ARG A 323 1.27 21.92 -1.58
CA ARG A 323 1.09 23.38 -1.56
C ARG A 323 0.20 23.81 -0.39
N ALA A 324 0.65 24.86 0.33
CA ALA A 324 -0.11 25.47 1.40
C ALA A 324 -1.23 26.38 0.82
N TYR A 325 -2.39 25.80 0.51
CA TYR A 325 -3.57 26.57 0.09
C TYR A 325 -4.88 25.84 0.48
N GLY A 326 -5.98 26.55 0.48
CA GLY A 326 -7.30 25.99 0.82
C GLY A 326 -7.35 25.41 2.22
N GLU A 327 -7.73 24.15 2.36
CA GLU A 327 -7.76 23.48 3.66
C GLU A 327 -6.37 23.14 4.20
N MET A 328 -5.34 23.22 3.36
CA MET A 328 -3.94 23.00 3.70
C MET A 328 -3.17 24.32 3.94
N GLU A 329 -3.85 25.47 4.01
CA GLU A 329 -3.18 26.78 4.13
C GLU A 329 -2.27 26.91 5.35
N ASN A 330 -2.55 26.18 6.42
CA ASN A 330 -1.77 26.19 7.67
C ASN A 330 -0.87 24.95 7.83
N LEU A 331 -0.61 24.20 6.76
CA LEU A 331 0.35 23.10 6.84
C LEU A 331 1.73 23.63 7.30
N SER A 332 2.44 22.82 8.08
CA SER A 332 3.76 23.16 8.60
C SER A 332 4.74 22.01 8.35
N PHE A 333 5.94 22.33 7.88
CA PHE A 333 7.02 21.35 7.74
C PHE A 333 7.46 20.74 9.08
N GLU A 334 7.21 21.45 10.20
CA GLU A 334 7.54 21.01 11.56
C GLU A 334 6.49 20.06 12.17
N THR A 335 5.39 19.76 11.46
CA THR A 335 4.28 18.96 12.00
C THR A 335 4.75 17.60 12.50
N ALA A 336 5.58 16.89 11.73
CA ALA A 336 6.13 15.59 12.13
C ALA A 336 6.95 15.68 13.44
N ALA A 337 7.81 16.68 13.54
CA ALA A 337 8.64 16.90 14.72
C ALA A 337 7.82 17.23 15.95
N LYS A 338 6.81 18.10 15.83
CA LYS A 338 5.91 18.48 16.93
C LYS A 338 5.08 17.30 17.45
N LEU A 339 4.51 16.50 16.54
CA LEU A 339 3.78 15.29 16.91
C LEU A 339 4.68 14.30 17.65
N ARG A 340 5.89 14.05 17.11
CA ARG A 340 6.84 13.12 17.73
C ARG A 340 7.31 13.61 19.11
N GLN A 341 7.60 14.90 19.27
CA GLN A 341 7.96 15.50 20.57
C GLN A 341 6.82 15.36 21.60
N ALA A 342 5.58 15.45 21.15
CA ALA A 342 4.40 15.18 22.00
C ALA A 342 4.21 13.69 22.35
N GLY A 343 4.97 12.78 21.72
CA GLY A 343 4.84 11.33 21.91
C GLY A 343 3.67 10.72 21.13
N ILE A 344 3.22 11.37 20.06
CA ILE A 344 2.18 10.87 19.15
C ILE A 344 2.86 10.04 18.06
N PRO A 345 2.39 8.80 17.77
CA PRO A 345 2.89 8.01 16.67
C PRO A 345 2.66 8.72 15.33
N VAL A 346 3.70 8.84 14.50
CA VAL A 346 3.63 9.54 13.22
C VAL A 346 4.29 8.75 12.12
N ALA A 347 3.64 8.71 10.95
CA ALA A 347 4.20 8.21 9.70
C ALA A 347 4.04 9.24 8.58
N LEU A 348 4.83 9.07 7.52
CA LEU A 348 4.80 9.93 6.35
C LEU A 348 4.15 9.21 5.17
N GLN A 349 3.67 10.01 4.20
CA GLN A 349 3.04 9.54 2.98
C GLN A 349 3.48 10.36 1.78
N SER A 350 3.42 9.75 0.58
CA SER A 350 3.65 10.49 -0.68
C SER A 350 2.40 11.23 -1.17
N GLY A 351 1.22 10.86 -0.68
CA GLY A 351 -0.06 11.49 -1.02
C GLY A 351 -0.87 10.72 -2.07
N TYR A 352 -2.00 11.29 -2.39
CA TYR A 352 -3.07 10.63 -3.11
C TYR A 352 -3.45 11.28 -4.46
N GLU A 353 -2.78 12.35 -4.86
CA GLU A 353 -3.00 12.93 -6.18
C GLU A 353 -2.33 12.07 -7.26
N SER A 354 -3.05 11.76 -8.32
CA SER A 354 -2.70 10.77 -9.33
C SER A 354 -1.32 10.93 -9.99
N TYR A 355 -0.86 12.15 -10.20
CA TYR A 355 0.47 12.42 -10.81
C TYR A 355 1.62 12.52 -9.80
N VAL A 356 1.30 12.61 -8.54
CA VAL A 356 2.24 12.99 -7.47
C VAL A 356 3.24 11.90 -7.10
N PRO A 357 2.94 10.60 -7.09
CA PRO A 357 3.94 9.58 -6.78
C PRO A 357 5.20 9.63 -7.63
N LYS A 358 5.16 10.29 -8.79
CA LYS A 358 6.36 10.57 -9.60
C LYS A 358 7.33 11.57 -8.98
N THR A 359 6.81 12.51 -8.22
CA THR A 359 7.56 13.68 -7.73
C THR A 359 7.67 13.74 -6.21
N ARG A 360 6.67 13.21 -5.51
CA ARG A 360 6.63 13.13 -4.04
C ARG A 360 6.88 11.70 -3.60
N VAL A 361 8.08 11.22 -3.79
CA VAL A 361 8.49 9.93 -3.22
C VAL A 361 8.58 10.08 -1.71
N VAL A 362 8.09 9.12 -0.94
CA VAL A 362 8.07 9.22 0.53
C VAL A 362 9.46 9.44 1.14
N LEU A 363 10.52 9.01 0.45
CA LEU A 363 11.90 9.30 0.81
C LEU A 363 12.18 10.82 0.83
N PHE A 364 11.68 11.56 -0.17
CA PHE A 364 11.87 13.01 -0.25
C PHE A 364 11.02 13.75 0.79
N GLU A 365 9.81 13.24 1.07
CA GLU A 365 8.98 13.74 2.17
C GLU A 365 9.68 13.58 3.52
N ALA A 366 10.39 12.46 3.71
CA ALA A 366 11.18 12.22 4.90
C ALA A 366 12.38 13.16 5.00
N ALA A 367 13.09 13.44 3.90
CA ALA A 367 14.19 14.40 3.86
C ALA A 367 13.74 15.80 4.31
N LEU A 368 12.54 16.24 3.90
CA LEU A 368 11.96 17.50 4.37
C LEU A 368 11.64 17.47 5.87
N ALA A 369 11.15 16.37 6.40
CA ALA A 369 10.89 16.24 7.83
C ALA A 369 12.19 16.25 8.65
N ALA A 370 13.29 15.64 8.13
CA ALA A 370 14.62 15.72 8.70
C ALA A 370 15.12 17.17 8.76
N ALA A 371 15.00 17.91 7.65
CA ALA A 371 15.39 19.32 7.58
C ALA A 371 14.56 20.23 8.51
N ASN A 372 13.41 19.77 9.02
CA ASN A 372 12.47 20.53 9.83
C ASN A 372 12.23 19.93 11.23
N GLY A 373 13.29 19.35 11.83
CA GLY A 373 13.35 19.09 13.27
C GLY A 373 13.32 17.63 13.70
N LEU A 374 13.24 16.67 12.79
CA LEU A 374 13.50 15.26 13.09
C LEU A 374 14.99 14.94 13.00
N THR A 375 15.50 14.09 13.88
CA THR A 375 16.84 13.49 13.70
C THR A 375 16.79 12.43 12.59
N PHE A 376 17.96 12.00 12.09
CA PHE A 376 18.06 10.93 11.10
C PHE A 376 17.25 9.67 11.51
N ASP A 377 17.52 9.13 12.69
CA ASP A 377 16.84 7.91 13.17
C ASP A 377 15.32 8.12 13.35
N GLN A 378 14.92 9.29 13.81
CA GLN A 378 13.51 9.64 13.93
C GLN A 378 12.83 9.72 12.56
N THR A 379 13.51 10.32 11.60
CA THR A 379 13.02 10.43 10.23
C THR A 379 12.88 9.06 9.59
N LEU A 380 13.92 8.24 9.67
CA LEU A 380 13.89 6.88 9.12
C LEU A 380 12.78 6.03 9.77
N ALA A 381 12.55 6.21 11.08
CA ALA A 381 11.49 5.51 11.79
C ALA A 381 10.11 5.82 11.19
N THR A 382 9.83 7.08 10.78
CA THR A 382 8.51 7.47 10.24
C THR A 382 8.15 6.80 8.91
N ILE A 383 9.13 6.34 8.16
CA ILE A 383 8.96 5.65 6.87
C ILE A 383 9.42 4.18 6.93
N THR A 384 9.60 3.63 8.13
CA THR A 384 9.94 2.23 8.37
C THR A 384 9.13 1.68 9.55
N ILE A 385 9.73 1.58 10.74
CA ILE A 385 9.12 0.88 11.89
C ILE A 385 7.87 1.58 12.46
N ASP A 386 7.81 2.91 12.46
CA ASP A 386 6.63 3.62 12.95
C ASP A 386 5.47 3.49 11.97
N ALA A 387 5.74 3.62 10.65
CA ALA A 387 4.75 3.31 9.62
C ALA A 387 4.23 1.87 9.73
N ALA A 388 5.15 0.90 9.90
CA ALA A 388 4.77 -0.50 10.07
C ALA A 388 3.86 -0.73 11.29
N LYS A 389 4.16 -0.10 12.44
CA LYS A 389 3.34 -0.17 13.66
C LYS A 389 1.96 0.46 13.48
N ILE A 390 1.89 1.63 12.85
CA ILE A 390 0.62 2.32 12.58
C ILE A 390 -0.27 1.47 11.66
N LEU A 391 0.33 0.80 10.68
CA LEU A 391 -0.36 -0.05 9.73
C LEU A 391 -0.57 -1.50 10.21
N GLY A 392 -0.04 -1.87 11.39
CA GLY A 392 -0.19 -3.20 11.99
C GLY A 392 0.59 -4.31 11.28
N ILE A 393 1.70 -3.99 10.61
CA ILE A 393 2.54 -4.92 9.85
C ILE A 393 3.98 -5.05 10.40
N ASP A 394 4.23 -4.50 11.58
CA ASP A 394 5.56 -4.47 12.21
C ASP A 394 6.10 -5.85 12.60
N ALA A 395 5.25 -6.86 12.68
CA ALA A 395 5.68 -8.25 12.83
C ALA A 395 6.41 -8.79 11.57
N ARG A 396 6.21 -8.17 10.39
CA ARG A 396 6.78 -8.61 9.12
C ARG A 396 7.86 -7.69 8.58
N VAL A 397 7.69 -6.36 8.68
CA VAL A 397 8.53 -5.34 8.03
C VAL A 397 8.86 -4.18 8.96
N GLY A 398 9.62 -3.20 8.46
CA GLY A 398 9.92 -1.95 9.16
C GLY A 398 11.17 -1.96 10.03
N SER A 399 11.75 -3.13 10.30
CA SER A 399 13.06 -3.25 10.96
C SER A 399 13.81 -4.48 10.46
N LEU A 400 15.14 -4.48 10.61
CA LEU A 400 15.98 -5.61 10.24
C LEU A 400 16.18 -6.50 11.47
N GLU A 401 15.28 -7.47 11.63
CA GLU A 401 15.31 -8.44 12.73
C GLU A 401 15.12 -9.86 12.19
N PRO A 402 15.78 -10.87 12.79
CA PRO A 402 15.58 -12.26 12.39
C PRO A 402 14.09 -12.66 12.38
N GLY A 403 13.69 -13.34 11.31
CA GLY A 403 12.32 -13.80 11.09
C GLY A 403 11.42 -12.84 10.32
N LYS A 404 11.77 -11.55 10.20
CA LYS A 404 11.05 -10.58 9.35
C LYS A 404 11.35 -10.80 7.87
N ASP A 405 10.52 -10.25 7.03
CA ASP A 405 10.70 -10.29 5.57
C ASP A 405 12.05 -9.66 5.19
N GLY A 406 12.74 -10.25 4.23
CA GLY A 406 14.02 -9.75 3.75
C GLY A 406 13.88 -8.55 2.83
N ASP A 407 13.40 -7.43 3.38
CA ASP A 407 13.15 -6.18 2.68
C ASP A 407 14.18 -5.12 3.10
N LEU A 408 15.04 -4.73 2.16
CA LEU A 408 16.13 -3.78 2.40
C LEU A 408 16.24 -2.76 1.28
N ALA A 409 16.67 -1.56 1.63
CA ALA A 409 17.12 -0.54 0.70
C ALA A 409 18.60 -0.22 0.95
N LEU A 410 19.35 -0.06 -0.14
CA LEU A 410 20.80 0.12 -0.16
C LEU A 410 21.12 1.47 -0.79
N TYR A 411 21.99 2.24 -0.14
CA TYR A 411 22.32 3.59 -0.57
C TYR A 411 23.83 3.80 -0.63
N ASP A 412 24.28 4.71 -1.53
CA ASP A 412 25.69 5.14 -1.65
C ASP A 412 26.08 6.28 -0.69
N GLY A 413 25.15 6.71 0.18
CA GLY A 413 25.34 7.76 1.17
C GLY A 413 24.15 7.89 2.11
N ASP A 414 24.00 9.05 2.75
CA ASP A 414 22.81 9.36 3.57
C ASP A 414 21.56 9.43 2.67
N PRO A 415 20.54 8.59 2.87
CA PRO A 415 19.36 8.54 2.01
C PRO A 415 18.54 9.85 1.97
N PHE A 416 18.76 10.76 2.94
CA PHE A 416 18.07 12.04 3.00
C PHE A 416 18.82 13.18 2.30
N GLU A 417 20.02 12.90 1.78
CA GLU A 417 20.81 13.86 1.00
C GLU A 417 20.47 13.74 -0.51
N TYR A 418 20.32 14.89 -1.16
CA TYR A 418 19.91 14.97 -2.57
C TYR A 418 20.86 14.24 -3.54
N THR A 419 22.14 14.14 -3.20
CA THR A 419 23.17 13.52 -4.03
C THR A 419 23.30 12.01 -3.83
N THR A 420 22.55 11.45 -2.90
CA THR A 420 22.56 10.02 -2.61
C THR A 420 21.61 9.26 -3.53
N HIS A 421 22.06 8.10 -3.99
CA HIS A 421 21.27 7.20 -4.83
C HIS A 421 20.90 5.92 -4.08
N CYS A 422 19.70 5.43 -4.33
CA CYS A 422 19.35 4.07 -3.96
C CYS A 422 20.00 3.12 -4.97
N THR A 423 21.03 2.39 -4.55
CA THR A 423 21.86 1.54 -5.42
C THR A 423 21.37 0.08 -5.47
N GLY A 424 20.42 -0.28 -4.61
CA GLY A 424 19.86 -1.62 -4.61
C GLY A 424 18.64 -1.76 -3.72
N VAL A 425 17.74 -2.65 -4.13
CA VAL A 425 16.52 -2.97 -3.38
C VAL A 425 16.34 -4.48 -3.32
N VAL A 426 16.09 -4.97 -2.11
CA VAL A 426 15.76 -6.38 -1.85
C VAL A 426 14.34 -6.44 -1.30
N ILE A 427 13.49 -7.30 -1.85
CA ILE A 427 12.12 -7.55 -1.39
C ILE A 427 11.90 -9.06 -1.26
N ASN A 428 11.44 -9.50 -0.09
CA ASN A 428 11.28 -10.93 0.21
C ASN A 428 12.54 -11.74 -0.14
N GLY A 429 13.73 -11.17 0.12
CA GLY A 429 15.01 -11.81 -0.18
C GLY A 429 15.40 -11.85 -1.66
N GLN A 430 14.61 -11.27 -2.56
CA GLN A 430 14.93 -11.17 -3.98
C GLN A 430 15.52 -9.79 -4.28
N VAL A 431 16.63 -9.77 -5.01
CA VAL A 431 17.22 -8.51 -5.52
C VAL A 431 16.38 -8.03 -6.69
N VAL A 432 15.61 -6.96 -6.48
CA VAL A 432 14.59 -6.48 -7.42
C VAL A 432 15.01 -5.19 -8.15
N SER A 433 16.06 -4.53 -7.69
CA SER A 433 16.70 -3.39 -8.35
C SER A 433 18.18 -3.33 -7.98
N GLU A 434 19.02 -2.99 -8.94
CA GLU A 434 20.46 -2.66 -8.79
C GLU A 434 20.83 -1.46 -9.68
N THR A 435 19.83 -0.75 -10.20
CA THR A 435 20.02 0.46 -10.99
C THR A 435 19.91 1.67 -10.05
N PRO A 436 20.95 2.49 -9.91
CA PRO A 436 20.89 3.70 -9.10
C PRO A 436 19.77 4.65 -9.56
N GLN A 437 19.02 5.18 -8.59
CA GLN A 437 17.94 6.15 -8.80
C GLN A 437 18.20 7.39 -7.96
#